data_d015129c00137e9524a4bcd6af361a19
#
_entry.id   d015129c00137e9524a4bcd6af361a19
#
_cell.length_a   1.000
_cell.length_b   1.000
_cell.length_c   1.000
_cell.angle_alpha   90.00
_cell.angle_beta   90.00
_cell.angle_gamma   90.00
#
_symmetry.space_group_name_H-M   'P 1'
#
loop_
_entity.id
_entity.type
_entity.pdbx_description
1 polymer ?
#
loop_
_entity_poly.entity_id
_entity_poly.type
_entity_poly.pdbx_seq_one_letter_code
_entity_poly.pdbx_strand_id
1 'polypeptide(L)'
;MTIYDELVARGLIAQVTDEEEIKELINNGKATFYIGFDPTADSLHVGHFMALCLMKRLQMAGNKPVVLIGGGTGYVGDPSGRTDMRSMMTPEIIQHNCDCFKKQMERFIEFGPDKAIMVNNADWLLKLNYIDLLRDVGACFSVNNMLRAECYKQRMEKGLSFLEFNYMIMQSYDFYYLFQKYGCNMQFGGDDQWSNMLGGTELIRRKLGKDAYAMTITLLMNSEGKKMGKTANGAVWLDPNKTSPYEFFQYWRNVGDDDVLKCIRMLTFLPVEEIDEMDKWEGSELNKAKEILAYELTKLVHGEEEAEKAQTTSRALFGGTGDLDNMPETVLTAEDLTDGKIGLLTLLVKTGICGSNGDARRLVQQGGVSVDDEKVTDPKVSYDESTLKNGIVIKKGKKVFHRVSM
;
A
#
# COMPACT_ATOMS: atom_id res chain seq x y z
N MET A 1 -17.02 -22.63 0.18
CA MET A 1 -16.76 -21.61 -0.88
C MET A 1 -15.38 -21.89 -1.44
N THR A 2 -15.20 -21.90 -2.76
CA THR A 2 -13.87 -22.03 -3.38
C THR A 2 -13.11 -20.71 -3.25
N ILE A 3 -11.77 -20.73 -3.46
CA ILE A 3 -11.01 -19.48 -3.39
C ILE A 3 -11.43 -18.49 -4.48
N TYR A 4 -11.75 -18.98 -5.71
CA TYR A 4 -12.24 -18.09 -6.76
C TYR A 4 -13.57 -17.43 -6.38
N ASP A 5 -14.51 -18.21 -5.84
CA ASP A 5 -15.81 -17.68 -5.39
C ASP A 5 -15.63 -16.66 -4.24
N GLU A 6 -14.68 -16.91 -3.34
CA GLU A 6 -14.35 -15.95 -2.28
C GLU A 6 -13.83 -14.64 -2.86
N LEU A 7 -12.92 -14.69 -3.85
CA LEU A 7 -12.41 -13.49 -4.51
C LEU A 7 -13.54 -12.69 -5.21
N VAL A 8 -14.50 -13.39 -5.85
CA VAL A 8 -15.69 -12.77 -6.46
C VAL A 8 -16.56 -12.13 -5.37
N ALA A 9 -16.92 -12.88 -4.32
CA ALA A 9 -17.75 -12.37 -3.22
C ALA A 9 -17.16 -11.17 -2.51
N ARG A 10 -15.82 -11.07 -2.48
CA ARG A 10 -15.10 -9.93 -1.94
C ARG A 10 -14.95 -8.75 -2.91
N GLY A 11 -15.37 -8.89 -4.18
CA GLY A 11 -15.24 -7.86 -5.20
C GLY A 11 -13.78 -7.60 -5.62
N LEU A 12 -12.92 -8.61 -5.51
CA LEU A 12 -11.49 -8.47 -5.76
C LEU A 12 -11.11 -8.64 -7.24
N ILE A 13 -11.91 -9.34 -8.04
CA ILE A 13 -11.59 -9.63 -9.44
C ILE A 13 -12.07 -8.47 -10.34
N ALA A 14 -11.18 -7.94 -11.17
CA ALA A 14 -11.50 -6.93 -12.17
C ALA A 14 -11.51 -7.53 -13.58
N GLN A 15 -10.42 -8.12 -14.05
CA GLN A 15 -10.31 -8.74 -15.37
C GLN A 15 -9.58 -10.08 -15.29
N VAL A 16 -9.93 -11.01 -16.18
CA VAL A 16 -9.32 -12.33 -16.31
C VAL A 16 -9.10 -12.66 -17.77
N THR A 17 -8.03 -13.39 -18.09
CA THR A 17 -7.76 -13.84 -19.47
C THR A 17 -8.59 -15.07 -19.85
N ASP A 18 -8.77 -15.99 -18.93
CA ASP A 18 -9.58 -17.22 -19.09
C ASP A 18 -10.12 -17.62 -17.72
N GLU A 19 -11.43 -17.46 -17.55
CA GLU A 19 -12.06 -17.66 -16.25
C GLU A 19 -12.04 -19.13 -15.80
N GLU A 20 -12.31 -20.05 -16.71
CA GLU A 20 -12.42 -21.47 -16.38
C GLU A 20 -11.07 -22.09 -16.03
N GLU A 21 -10.04 -21.76 -16.79
CA GLU A 21 -8.68 -22.22 -16.51
C GLU A 21 -8.12 -21.60 -15.22
N ILE A 22 -8.39 -20.33 -14.98
CA ILE A 22 -7.97 -19.66 -13.74
C ILE A 22 -8.66 -20.30 -12.53
N LYS A 23 -9.97 -20.57 -12.60
CA LYS A 23 -10.71 -21.32 -11.56
C LYS A 23 -10.07 -22.68 -11.29
N GLU A 24 -9.80 -23.45 -12.34
CA GLU A 24 -9.17 -24.76 -12.20
C GLU A 24 -7.81 -24.67 -11.51
N LEU A 25 -6.99 -23.70 -11.88
CA LEU A 25 -5.66 -23.52 -11.31
C LEU A 25 -5.72 -23.11 -9.83
N ILE A 26 -6.40 -22.02 -9.50
CA ILE A 26 -6.34 -21.47 -8.13
C ILE A 26 -7.16 -22.27 -7.12
N ASN A 27 -8.28 -22.88 -7.53
CA ASN A 27 -9.12 -23.68 -6.63
C ASN A 27 -8.46 -25.00 -6.23
N ASN A 28 -7.57 -25.53 -7.07
CA ASN A 28 -6.88 -26.77 -6.84
C ASN A 28 -5.43 -26.62 -6.34
N GLY A 29 -4.99 -25.42 -6.00
CA GLY A 29 -3.63 -25.14 -5.53
C GLY A 29 -2.56 -25.39 -6.60
N LYS A 30 -2.91 -25.32 -7.88
CA LYS A 30 -2.02 -25.58 -9.02
C LYS A 30 -1.37 -24.32 -9.59
N ALA A 31 -1.75 -23.13 -9.13
CA ALA A 31 -1.16 -21.91 -9.60
C ALA A 31 0.18 -21.65 -8.91
N THR A 32 1.22 -21.53 -9.72
CA THR A 32 2.44 -20.81 -9.36
C THR A 32 2.30 -19.43 -9.97
N PHE A 33 2.17 -18.39 -9.14
CA PHE A 33 1.81 -17.06 -9.60
C PHE A 33 2.77 -16.00 -9.09
N TYR A 34 2.90 -14.91 -9.84
CA TYR A 34 3.70 -13.79 -9.35
C TYR A 34 2.94 -12.48 -9.29
N ILE A 35 3.39 -11.62 -8.38
CA ILE A 35 3.08 -10.19 -8.34
C ILE A 35 4.40 -9.43 -8.27
N GLY A 36 4.53 -8.37 -9.08
CA GLY A 36 5.70 -7.51 -9.12
C GLY A 36 5.54 -6.30 -8.21
N PHE A 37 6.65 -5.91 -7.56
CA PHE A 37 6.74 -4.75 -6.69
C PHE A 37 7.99 -3.94 -7.03
N ASP A 38 7.81 -2.76 -7.62
CA ASP A 38 8.92 -1.84 -7.85
C ASP A 38 9.35 -1.18 -6.54
N PRO A 39 10.64 -1.28 -6.16
CA PRO A 39 11.15 -0.80 -4.87
C PRO A 39 11.37 0.73 -4.88
N THR A 40 10.28 1.50 -5.05
CA THR A 40 10.30 2.96 -5.21
C THR A 40 10.40 3.73 -3.89
N ALA A 41 10.40 3.05 -2.77
CA ALA A 41 10.60 3.56 -1.41
C ALA A 41 11.16 2.45 -0.52
N ASP A 42 11.66 2.81 0.65
CA ASP A 42 12.17 1.89 1.67
C ASP A 42 11.07 1.25 2.54
N SER A 43 9.80 1.41 2.16
CA SER A 43 8.67 0.75 2.80
C SER A 43 7.54 0.49 1.80
N LEU A 44 6.82 -0.59 2.03
CA LEU A 44 5.49 -0.82 1.48
C LEU A 44 4.48 0.14 2.13
N HIS A 45 3.39 0.41 1.44
CA HIS A 45 2.30 1.26 1.93
C HIS A 45 0.93 0.63 1.60
N VAL A 46 -0.14 1.24 2.10
CA VAL A 46 -1.53 0.75 1.89
C VAL A 46 -1.86 0.47 0.42
N GLY A 47 -1.26 1.18 -0.53
CA GLY A 47 -1.44 0.90 -1.97
C GLY A 47 -0.95 -0.49 -2.42
N HIS A 48 -0.01 -1.11 -1.69
CA HIS A 48 0.45 -2.48 -1.94
C HIS A 48 -0.37 -3.53 -1.18
N PHE A 49 -1.19 -3.09 -0.22
CA PHE A 49 -1.87 -3.94 0.74
C PHE A 49 -2.82 -4.94 0.08
N MET A 50 -3.55 -4.50 -0.94
CA MET A 50 -4.44 -5.37 -1.72
C MET A 50 -3.69 -6.55 -2.35
N ALA A 51 -2.53 -6.28 -2.95
CA ALA A 51 -1.70 -7.31 -3.56
C ALA A 51 -1.15 -8.30 -2.51
N LEU A 52 -0.74 -7.81 -1.34
CA LEU A 52 -0.27 -8.65 -0.24
C LEU A 52 -1.39 -9.53 0.34
N CYS A 53 -2.59 -8.97 0.53
CA CYS A 53 -3.76 -9.73 0.97
C CYS A 53 -4.16 -10.80 -0.04
N LEU A 54 -4.11 -10.50 -1.35
CA LEU A 54 -4.36 -11.48 -2.40
C LEU A 54 -3.33 -12.61 -2.36
N MET A 55 -2.03 -12.28 -2.27
CA MET A 55 -0.97 -13.30 -2.17
C MET A 55 -1.19 -14.23 -0.98
N LYS A 56 -1.52 -13.66 0.19
CA LYS A 56 -1.81 -14.44 1.39
C LYS A 56 -2.99 -15.36 1.20
N ARG A 57 -4.12 -14.88 0.64
CA ARG A 57 -5.31 -15.71 0.37
C ARG A 57 -5.01 -16.86 -0.56
N LEU A 58 -4.34 -16.60 -1.67
CA LEU A 58 -3.98 -17.63 -2.64
C LEU A 58 -2.99 -18.63 -2.06
N GLN A 59 -2.04 -18.18 -1.22
CA GLN A 59 -1.13 -19.10 -0.51
C GLN A 59 -1.89 -19.99 0.49
N MET A 60 -2.82 -19.43 1.26
CA MET A 60 -3.69 -20.19 2.18
C MET A 60 -4.53 -21.24 1.43
N ALA A 61 -4.89 -20.97 0.17
CA ALA A 61 -5.58 -21.92 -0.71
C ALA A 61 -4.64 -22.93 -1.40
N GLY A 62 -3.36 -22.99 -1.00
CA GLY A 62 -2.39 -23.96 -1.51
C GLY A 62 -1.63 -23.53 -2.76
N ASN A 63 -1.86 -22.33 -3.29
CA ASN A 63 -1.13 -21.80 -4.44
C ASN A 63 0.25 -21.26 -4.04
N LYS A 64 1.18 -21.24 -4.98
CA LYS A 64 2.59 -20.89 -4.73
C LYS A 64 2.90 -19.45 -5.18
N PRO A 65 3.11 -18.51 -4.27
CA PRO A 65 3.50 -17.16 -4.64
C PRO A 65 4.96 -17.05 -5.07
N VAL A 66 5.21 -16.27 -6.11
CA VAL A 66 6.52 -15.73 -6.48
C VAL A 66 6.47 -14.22 -6.30
N VAL A 67 7.18 -13.71 -5.31
CA VAL A 67 7.33 -12.26 -5.11
C VAL A 67 8.43 -11.78 -6.04
N LEU A 68 8.07 -10.96 -7.02
CA LEU A 68 9.03 -10.33 -7.91
C LEU A 68 9.36 -8.93 -7.41
N ILE A 69 10.60 -8.70 -7.01
CA ILE A 69 11.09 -7.37 -6.72
C ILE A 69 11.68 -6.76 -8.00
N GLY A 70 11.18 -5.59 -8.35
CA GLY A 70 11.56 -4.85 -9.56
C GLY A 70 12.90 -4.13 -9.45
N GLY A 71 13.97 -4.83 -9.04
CA GLY A 71 15.31 -4.22 -8.97
C GLY A 71 15.83 -3.76 -10.32
N GLY A 72 15.53 -4.49 -11.41
CA GLY A 72 15.86 -4.09 -12.77
C GLY A 72 14.87 -3.08 -13.37
N THR A 73 13.56 -3.34 -13.22
CA THR A 73 12.51 -2.42 -13.68
C THR A 73 12.50 -1.08 -12.94
N GLY A 74 12.99 -1.05 -11.70
CA GLY A 74 13.16 0.16 -10.90
C GLY A 74 14.08 1.22 -11.53
N TYR A 75 15.01 0.79 -12.42
CA TYR A 75 15.85 1.73 -13.18
C TYR A 75 15.06 2.49 -14.26
N VAL A 76 13.94 1.94 -14.70
CA VAL A 76 13.10 2.50 -15.77
C VAL A 76 11.88 3.20 -15.19
N GLY A 77 11.15 2.51 -14.32
CA GLY A 77 9.92 2.98 -13.71
C GLY A 77 8.67 2.76 -14.57
N ASP A 78 7.66 2.15 -13.94
CA ASP A 78 6.37 1.85 -14.57
C ASP A 78 5.59 3.13 -14.92
N PRO A 79 5.19 3.34 -16.17
CA PRO A 79 4.36 4.47 -16.58
C PRO A 79 2.87 4.28 -16.26
N SER A 80 2.41 3.07 -15.96
CA SER A 80 1.00 2.73 -15.77
C SER A 80 0.34 3.53 -14.65
N GLY A 81 -0.84 4.09 -14.93
CA GLY A 81 -1.62 4.85 -13.95
C GLY A 81 -0.95 6.15 -13.47
N ARG A 82 -0.01 6.71 -14.23
CA ARG A 82 0.73 7.93 -13.90
C ARG A 82 0.67 8.95 -15.04
N THR A 83 0.85 10.21 -14.65
CA THR A 83 0.94 11.33 -15.60
C THR A 83 2.37 11.85 -15.77
N ASP A 84 3.28 11.55 -14.84
CA ASP A 84 4.63 12.08 -14.80
C ASP A 84 5.67 10.95 -14.71
N MET A 85 6.86 11.18 -15.26
CA MET A 85 7.99 10.25 -15.21
C MET A 85 8.49 10.10 -13.76
N ARG A 86 8.92 8.89 -13.37
CA ARG A 86 9.57 8.65 -12.07
C ARG A 86 10.97 9.26 -12.03
N SER A 87 11.40 9.71 -10.85
CA SER A 87 12.80 10.04 -10.60
C SER A 87 13.65 8.76 -10.63
N MET A 88 14.82 8.84 -11.27
CA MET A 88 15.76 7.73 -11.31
C MET A 88 16.41 7.54 -9.94
N MET A 89 16.48 6.28 -9.48
CA MET A 89 17.13 5.89 -8.23
C MET A 89 18.50 5.28 -8.51
N THR A 90 19.42 5.38 -7.53
CA THR A 90 20.72 4.70 -7.64
C THR A 90 20.58 3.21 -7.31
N PRO A 91 21.54 2.35 -7.77
CA PRO A 91 21.57 0.93 -7.45
C PRO A 91 21.50 0.64 -5.95
N GLU A 92 22.21 1.43 -5.16
CA GLU A 92 22.29 1.28 -3.69
C GLU A 92 20.93 1.53 -3.03
N ILE A 93 20.20 2.58 -3.48
CA ILE A 93 18.84 2.88 -3.00
C ILE A 93 17.89 1.75 -3.38
N ILE A 94 17.96 1.26 -4.62
CA ILE A 94 17.13 0.14 -5.08
C ILE A 94 17.37 -1.10 -4.22
N GLN A 95 18.64 -1.46 -3.96
CA GLN A 95 18.98 -2.62 -3.15
C GLN A 95 18.49 -2.48 -1.71
N HIS A 96 18.69 -1.32 -1.10
CA HIS A 96 18.17 -1.03 0.25
C HIS A 96 16.65 -1.20 0.32
N ASN A 97 15.93 -0.66 -0.65
CA ASN A 97 14.48 -0.76 -0.71
C ASN A 97 14.01 -2.22 -0.90
N CYS A 98 14.73 -3.02 -1.72
CA CYS A 98 14.47 -4.45 -1.87
C CYS A 98 14.55 -5.20 -0.54
N ASP A 99 15.59 -4.93 0.25
CA ASP A 99 15.80 -5.57 1.55
C ASP A 99 14.72 -5.17 2.56
N CYS A 100 14.28 -3.92 2.54
CA CYS A 100 13.17 -3.44 3.34
C CYS A 100 11.84 -4.14 2.97
N PHE A 101 11.55 -4.28 1.68
CA PHE A 101 10.34 -4.96 1.20
C PHE A 101 10.29 -6.42 1.64
N LYS A 102 11.40 -7.13 1.49
CA LYS A 102 11.50 -8.53 1.92
C LYS A 102 11.09 -8.72 3.36
N LYS A 103 11.69 -7.94 4.27
CA LYS A 103 11.41 -8.01 5.70
C LYS A 103 9.94 -7.72 6.06
N GLN A 104 9.31 -6.80 5.33
CA GLN A 104 7.89 -6.47 5.55
C GLN A 104 6.96 -7.56 5.01
N MET A 105 7.27 -8.15 3.85
CA MET A 105 6.45 -9.20 3.22
C MET A 105 6.43 -10.50 4.03
N GLU A 106 7.48 -10.82 4.78
CA GLU A 106 7.54 -11.99 5.67
C GLU A 106 6.43 -12.02 6.73
N ARG A 107 5.77 -10.89 6.98
CA ARG A 107 4.60 -10.81 7.88
C ARG A 107 3.31 -11.27 7.21
N PHE A 108 3.24 -11.24 5.88
CA PHE A 108 2.02 -11.56 5.13
C PHE A 108 2.05 -12.98 4.56
N ILE A 109 3.18 -13.40 4.04
CA ILE A 109 3.33 -14.66 3.33
C ILE A 109 4.48 -15.47 3.92
N GLU A 110 4.33 -16.79 3.85
CA GLU A 110 5.34 -17.72 4.32
C GLU A 110 6.32 -18.05 3.19
N PHE A 111 7.60 -17.77 3.41
CA PHE A 111 8.68 -18.11 2.49
C PHE A 111 9.29 -19.47 2.82
N GLY A 112 9.75 -20.20 1.80
CA GLY A 112 10.41 -21.50 1.95
C GLY A 112 10.41 -22.31 0.67
N PRO A 113 11.07 -23.50 0.66
CA PRO A 113 11.25 -24.30 -0.54
C PRO A 113 9.95 -24.68 -1.27
N ASP A 114 8.90 -25.03 -0.50
CA ASP A 114 7.58 -25.41 -1.03
C ASP A 114 6.51 -24.36 -0.79
N LYS A 115 6.92 -23.16 -0.37
CA LYS A 115 6.07 -22.00 -0.07
C LYS A 115 6.34 -20.89 -1.08
N ALA A 116 6.29 -19.63 -0.61
CA ALA A 116 6.64 -18.50 -1.45
C ALA A 116 8.16 -18.41 -1.69
N ILE A 117 8.53 -17.93 -2.86
CA ILE A 117 9.91 -17.53 -3.18
C ILE A 117 9.94 -16.03 -3.49
N MET A 118 11.06 -15.40 -3.21
CA MET A 118 11.33 -14.02 -3.60
C MET A 118 12.46 -13.99 -4.63
N VAL A 119 12.25 -13.25 -5.71
CA VAL A 119 13.22 -13.10 -6.80
C VAL A 119 13.35 -11.62 -7.16
N ASN A 120 14.52 -11.25 -7.70
CA ASN A 120 14.78 -9.90 -8.15
C ASN A 120 15.03 -9.91 -9.67
N ASN A 121 14.27 -9.15 -10.43
CA ASN A 121 14.43 -9.11 -11.88
C ASN A 121 15.74 -8.45 -12.35
N ALA A 122 16.48 -7.77 -11.49
CA ALA A 122 17.84 -7.34 -11.77
C ALA A 122 18.78 -8.52 -12.11
N ASP A 123 18.51 -9.71 -11.56
CA ASP A 123 19.34 -10.91 -11.78
C ASP A 123 19.38 -11.37 -13.24
N TRP A 124 18.34 -11.07 -14.02
CA TRP A 124 18.29 -11.39 -15.43
C TRP A 124 18.22 -10.16 -16.33
N LEU A 125 17.44 -9.12 -16.02
CA LEU A 125 17.27 -7.95 -16.88
C LEU A 125 18.59 -7.20 -17.10
N LEU A 126 19.42 -7.03 -16.05
CA LEU A 126 20.69 -6.31 -16.16
C LEU A 126 21.77 -7.11 -16.93
N LYS A 127 21.53 -8.38 -17.21
CA LYS A 127 22.46 -9.25 -17.96
C LYS A 127 22.05 -9.42 -19.42
N LEU A 128 20.89 -8.92 -19.81
CA LEU A 128 20.40 -9.06 -21.18
C LEU A 128 21.25 -8.24 -22.15
N ASN A 129 21.63 -8.88 -23.26
CA ASN A 129 22.17 -8.17 -24.39
C ASN A 129 21.04 -7.44 -25.13
N TYR A 130 21.20 -6.15 -25.38
CA TYR A 130 20.17 -5.33 -26.00
C TYR A 130 19.76 -5.80 -27.40
N ILE A 131 20.73 -6.20 -28.23
CA ILE A 131 20.46 -6.67 -29.59
C ILE A 131 19.73 -8.01 -29.59
N ASP A 132 20.12 -8.93 -28.70
CA ASP A 132 19.46 -10.22 -28.56
C ASP A 132 18.03 -10.03 -28.06
N LEU A 133 17.80 -9.16 -27.08
CA LEU A 133 16.46 -8.81 -26.62
C LEU A 133 15.57 -8.27 -27.74
N LEU A 134 16.09 -7.35 -28.56
CA LEU A 134 15.33 -6.80 -29.69
C LEU A 134 14.98 -7.87 -30.72
N ARG A 135 15.90 -8.76 -31.04
CA ARG A 135 15.67 -9.83 -32.04
C ARG A 135 14.70 -10.88 -31.54
N ASP A 136 14.88 -11.32 -30.30
CA ASP A 136 14.18 -12.48 -29.79
C ASP A 136 12.84 -12.14 -29.15
N VAL A 137 12.76 -11.01 -28.47
CA VAL A 137 11.58 -10.57 -27.74
C VAL A 137 10.90 -9.40 -28.46
N GLY A 138 11.65 -8.38 -28.86
CA GLY A 138 11.11 -7.21 -29.55
C GLY A 138 10.32 -7.56 -30.81
N ALA A 139 10.75 -8.58 -31.57
CA ALA A 139 10.03 -9.09 -32.73
C ALA A 139 8.63 -9.65 -32.41
N CYS A 140 8.33 -9.97 -31.15
CA CYS A 140 7.02 -10.41 -30.71
C CYS A 140 6.05 -9.24 -30.41
N PHE A 141 6.52 -8.00 -30.41
CA PHE A 141 5.71 -6.84 -30.06
C PHE A 141 5.44 -5.95 -31.28
N SER A 142 4.20 -5.50 -31.40
CA SER A 142 3.80 -4.51 -32.40
C SER A 142 3.72 -3.14 -31.74
N VAL A 143 4.52 -2.19 -32.20
CA VAL A 143 4.50 -0.80 -31.71
C VAL A 143 3.10 -0.21 -31.82
N ASN A 144 2.37 -0.47 -32.92
CA ASN A 144 1.02 0.02 -33.11
C ASN A 144 0.04 -0.53 -32.05
N ASN A 145 0.21 -1.79 -31.62
CA ASN A 145 -0.62 -2.37 -30.58
C ASN A 145 -0.23 -1.83 -29.19
N MET A 146 1.07 -1.69 -28.93
CA MET A 146 1.57 -1.10 -27.68
C MET A 146 1.05 0.33 -27.49
N LEU A 147 1.11 1.17 -28.50
CA LEU A 147 0.62 2.55 -28.44
C LEU A 147 -0.90 2.67 -28.20
N ARG A 148 -1.67 1.61 -28.47
CA ARG A 148 -3.11 1.55 -28.15
C ARG A 148 -3.37 1.14 -26.70
N ALA A 149 -2.37 0.61 -26.02
CA ALA A 149 -2.51 0.15 -24.64
C ALA A 149 -2.83 1.32 -23.70
N GLU A 150 -3.74 1.08 -22.75
CA GLU A 150 -4.22 2.11 -21.83
C GLU A 150 -3.09 2.71 -20.98
N CYS A 151 -2.11 1.89 -20.60
CA CYS A 151 -0.96 2.34 -19.82
C CYS A 151 -0.12 3.45 -20.51
N TYR A 152 -0.19 3.56 -21.84
CA TYR A 152 0.54 4.60 -22.59
C TYR A 152 -0.30 5.81 -22.96
N LYS A 153 -1.62 5.71 -23.07
CA LYS A 153 -2.50 6.80 -23.56
C LYS A 153 -2.30 8.10 -22.76
N GLN A 154 -2.37 8.02 -21.43
CA GLN A 154 -2.22 9.20 -20.57
C GLN A 154 -0.80 9.81 -20.66
N ARG A 155 0.21 8.96 -20.85
CA ARG A 155 1.60 9.42 -20.99
C ARG A 155 1.88 10.05 -22.34
N MET A 156 1.22 9.58 -23.41
CA MET A 156 1.39 10.15 -24.75
C MET A 156 1.00 11.63 -24.82
N GLU A 157 -0.01 12.06 -24.06
CA GLU A 157 -0.43 13.47 -24.01
C GLU A 157 0.65 14.39 -23.42
N LYS A 158 1.48 13.88 -22.50
CA LYS A 158 2.56 14.62 -21.82
C LYS A 158 3.97 14.28 -22.33
N GLY A 159 4.06 13.39 -23.29
CA GLY A 159 5.32 12.92 -23.86
C GLY A 159 5.81 11.60 -23.21
N LEU A 160 5.55 10.48 -23.88
CA LEU A 160 6.05 9.16 -23.50
C LEU A 160 7.51 9.03 -23.96
N SER A 161 8.43 8.78 -23.02
CA SER A 161 9.83 8.53 -23.36
C SER A 161 10.03 7.11 -23.90
N PHE A 162 11.08 6.92 -24.72
CA PHE A 162 11.46 5.59 -25.21
C PHE A 162 11.81 4.63 -24.04
N LEU A 163 12.37 5.16 -22.96
CA LEU A 163 12.65 4.41 -21.75
C LEU A 163 11.36 3.81 -21.16
N GLU A 164 10.35 4.64 -20.89
CA GLU A 164 9.06 4.21 -20.35
C GLU A 164 8.33 3.26 -21.31
N PHE A 165 8.44 3.48 -22.62
CA PHE A 165 7.81 2.64 -23.64
C PHE A 165 8.33 1.18 -23.60
N ASN A 166 9.57 0.96 -23.18
CA ASN A 166 10.14 -0.38 -23.04
C ASN A 166 9.69 -1.13 -21.77
N TYR A 167 9.04 -0.46 -20.82
CA TYR A 167 8.64 -1.11 -19.57
C TYR A 167 7.75 -2.34 -19.79
N MET A 168 6.77 -2.24 -20.70
CA MET A 168 5.89 -3.37 -21.05
C MET A 168 6.69 -4.60 -21.53
N ILE A 169 7.73 -4.37 -22.34
CA ILE A 169 8.59 -5.46 -22.84
C ILE A 169 9.37 -6.10 -21.70
N MET A 170 9.89 -5.31 -20.78
CA MET A 170 10.63 -5.82 -19.61
C MET A 170 9.73 -6.65 -18.70
N GLN A 171 8.53 -6.17 -18.36
CA GLN A 171 7.58 -6.91 -17.53
C GLN A 171 7.08 -8.18 -18.25
N SER A 172 6.91 -8.14 -19.56
CA SER A 172 6.55 -9.32 -20.35
C SER A 172 7.69 -10.37 -20.35
N TYR A 173 8.94 -9.90 -20.40
CA TYR A 173 10.10 -10.77 -20.28
C TYR A 173 10.22 -11.38 -18.89
N ASP A 174 9.88 -10.65 -17.83
CA ASP A 174 9.83 -11.17 -16.46
C ASP A 174 8.88 -12.36 -16.38
N PHE A 175 7.67 -12.25 -16.92
CA PHE A 175 6.71 -13.36 -16.92
C PHE A 175 7.23 -14.57 -17.72
N TYR A 176 7.78 -14.32 -18.92
CA TYR A 176 8.38 -15.36 -19.76
C TYR A 176 9.55 -16.07 -19.05
N TYR A 177 10.42 -15.33 -18.36
CA TYR A 177 11.52 -15.89 -17.56
C TYR A 177 11.01 -16.72 -16.38
N LEU A 178 10.07 -16.18 -15.61
CA LEU A 178 9.48 -16.86 -14.45
C LEU A 178 8.73 -18.13 -14.85
N PHE A 179 8.03 -18.10 -15.98
CA PHE A 179 7.35 -19.27 -16.53
C PHE A 179 8.34 -20.41 -16.79
N GLN A 180 9.47 -20.13 -17.44
CA GLN A 180 10.47 -21.15 -17.76
C GLN A 180 11.25 -21.62 -16.53
N LYS A 181 11.63 -20.68 -15.66
CA LYS A 181 12.55 -20.97 -14.56
C LYS A 181 11.85 -21.56 -13.33
N TYR A 182 10.63 -21.09 -13.04
CA TYR A 182 9.92 -21.42 -11.81
C TYR A 182 8.54 -22.06 -12.06
N GLY A 183 8.16 -22.32 -13.30
CA GLY A 183 6.84 -22.84 -13.64
C GLY A 183 5.71 -21.86 -13.32
N CYS A 184 6.00 -20.56 -13.28
CA CYS A 184 5.02 -19.53 -12.97
C CYS A 184 4.00 -19.41 -14.11
N ASN A 185 2.79 -19.91 -13.90
CA ASN A 185 1.73 -20.00 -14.92
C ASN A 185 0.69 -18.88 -14.81
N MET A 186 0.76 -18.03 -13.77
CA MET A 186 -0.16 -16.91 -13.58
C MET A 186 0.54 -15.63 -13.17
N GLN A 187 0.01 -14.51 -13.63
CA GLN A 187 0.36 -13.16 -13.15
C GLN A 187 -0.86 -12.50 -12.54
N PHE A 188 -0.65 -11.86 -11.38
CA PHE A 188 -1.64 -10.98 -10.77
C PHE A 188 -1.10 -9.55 -10.67
N GLY A 189 -1.98 -8.58 -10.73
CA GLY A 189 -1.64 -7.16 -10.60
C GLY A 189 -2.87 -6.30 -10.39
N GLY A 190 -2.67 -5.00 -10.13
CA GLY A 190 -3.75 -4.01 -10.16
C GLY A 190 -4.35 -3.88 -11.57
N ASP A 191 -5.55 -3.37 -11.68
CA ASP A 191 -6.24 -3.25 -12.97
C ASP A 191 -5.51 -2.31 -13.96
N ASP A 192 -4.71 -1.40 -13.45
CA ASP A 192 -3.82 -0.54 -14.25
C ASP A 192 -2.65 -1.32 -14.92
N GLN A 193 -2.41 -2.58 -14.54
CA GLN A 193 -1.37 -3.44 -15.09
C GLN A 193 -1.83 -4.33 -16.25
N TRP A 194 -3.12 -4.34 -16.58
CA TRP A 194 -3.71 -5.27 -17.55
C TRP A 194 -2.93 -5.39 -18.85
N SER A 195 -2.64 -4.25 -19.49
CA SER A 195 -1.91 -4.24 -20.77
C SER A 195 -0.50 -4.85 -20.68
N ASN A 196 0.22 -4.58 -19.59
CA ASN A 196 1.55 -5.16 -19.36
C ASN A 196 1.47 -6.67 -19.17
N MET A 197 0.45 -7.14 -18.44
CA MET A 197 0.23 -8.57 -18.15
C MET A 197 -0.11 -9.34 -19.43
N LEU A 198 -0.95 -8.78 -20.30
CA LEU A 198 -1.27 -9.38 -21.60
C LEU A 198 -0.04 -9.49 -22.51
N GLY A 199 0.89 -8.55 -22.43
CA GLY A 199 2.17 -8.64 -23.13
C GLY A 199 2.95 -9.89 -22.74
N GLY A 200 2.94 -10.25 -21.46
CA GLY A 200 3.60 -11.46 -20.94
C GLY A 200 2.93 -12.75 -21.40
N THR A 201 1.60 -12.84 -21.29
CA THR A 201 0.86 -14.03 -21.75
C THR A 201 1.06 -14.27 -23.25
N GLU A 202 1.01 -13.19 -24.05
CA GLU A 202 1.23 -13.28 -25.50
C GLU A 202 2.67 -13.65 -25.85
N LEU A 203 3.67 -13.17 -25.12
CA LEU A 203 5.06 -13.52 -25.32
C LEU A 203 5.29 -15.02 -25.06
N ILE A 204 4.74 -15.58 -23.98
CA ILE A 204 4.81 -17.00 -23.65
C ILE A 204 4.16 -17.82 -24.75
N ARG A 205 2.96 -17.44 -25.19
CA ARG A 205 2.25 -18.12 -26.28
C ARG A 205 3.06 -18.14 -27.57
N ARG A 206 3.64 -17.00 -27.97
CA ARG A 206 4.43 -16.90 -29.22
C ARG A 206 5.76 -17.66 -29.17
N LYS A 207 6.45 -17.59 -28.04
CA LYS A 207 7.79 -18.18 -27.92
C LYS A 207 7.77 -19.66 -27.57
N LEU A 208 6.80 -20.11 -26.76
CA LEU A 208 6.78 -21.46 -26.21
C LEU A 208 5.60 -22.30 -26.71
N GLY A 209 4.60 -21.69 -27.37
CA GLY A 209 3.37 -22.39 -27.76
C GLY A 209 2.59 -22.92 -26.54
N LYS A 210 2.71 -22.23 -25.40
CA LYS A 210 2.05 -22.58 -24.13
C LYS A 210 1.17 -21.45 -23.65
N ASP A 211 0.19 -21.78 -22.81
CA ASP A 211 -0.70 -20.83 -22.20
C ASP A 211 -0.21 -20.41 -20.82
N ALA A 212 -0.38 -19.14 -20.51
CA ALA A 212 -0.20 -18.56 -19.20
C ALA A 212 -1.32 -17.51 -18.99
N TYR A 213 -1.70 -17.30 -17.74
CA TYR A 213 -2.92 -16.60 -17.42
C TYR A 213 -2.64 -15.33 -16.60
N ALA A 214 -3.56 -14.38 -16.71
CA ALA A 214 -3.48 -13.12 -15.99
C ALA A 214 -4.84 -12.79 -15.37
N MET A 215 -4.80 -12.26 -14.14
CA MET A 215 -5.96 -11.73 -13.44
C MET A 215 -5.61 -10.41 -12.78
N THR A 216 -6.42 -9.38 -13.00
CA THR A 216 -6.27 -8.11 -12.29
C THR A 216 -7.23 -8.03 -11.10
N ILE A 217 -6.77 -7.29 -10.08
CA ILE A 217 -7.56 -6.98 -8.91
C ILE A 217 -8.06 -5.54 -8.97
N THR A 218 -9.28 -5.35 -8.46
CA THR A 218 -9.89 -4.04 -8.31
C THR A 218 -8.98 -3.11 -7.50
N LEU A 219 -8.79 -1.88 -7.96
CA LEU A 219 -8.03 -0.89 -7.21
C LEU A 219 -8.81 -0.43 -5.98
N LEU A 220 -8.10 -0.25 -4.87
CA LEU A 220 -8.69 0.27 -3.64
C LEU A 220 -8.93 1.78 -3.75
N MET A 221 -10.16 2.12 -4.11
CA MET A 221 -10.63 3.49 -4.29
C MET A 221 -11.65 3.83 -3.20
N ASN A 222 -11.60 5.08 -2.71
CA ASN A 222 -12.65 5.59 -1.84
C ASN A 222 -13.90 6.01 -2.66
N SER A 223 -14.98 6.37 -1.98
CA SER A 223 -16.25 6.82 -2.57
C SER A 223 -16.12 8.08 -3.44
N GLU A 224 -15.07 8.89 -3.22
CA GLU A 224 -14.74 10.05 -4.07
C GLU A 224 -13.95 9.68 -5.33
N GLY A 225 -13.66 8.41 -5.58
CA GLY A 225 -12.87 7.94 -6.72
C GLY A 225 -11.36 8.19 -6.59
N LYS A 226 -10.85 8.39 -5.37
CA LYS A 226 -9.40 8.56 -5.11
C LYS A 226 -8.79 7.25 -4.61
N LYS A 227 -7.55 6.94 -5.07
CA LYS A 227 -6.78 5.79 -4.54
C LYS A 227 -6.55 5.98 -3.03
N MET A 228 -6.91 4.96 -2.24
CA MET A 228 -6.69 4.95 -0.79
C MET A 228 -5.20 4.77 -0.45
N GLY A 229 -4.84 5.06 0.82
CA GLY A 229 -3.47 4.92 1.32
C GLY A 229 -2.61 6.18 1.21
N LYS A 230 -3.22 7.31 0.86
CA LYS A 230 -2.59 8.63 0.91
C LYS A 230 -3.39 9.56 1.81
N THR A 231 -2.69 10.31 2.62
CA THR A 231 -3.23 11.40 3.45
C THR A 231 -2.64 12.73 3.01
N ALA A 232 -3.06 13.83 3.63
CA ALA A 232 -2.42 15.13 3.44
C ALA A 232 -0.92 15.11 3.78
N ASN A 233 -0.50 14.18 4.64
CA ASN A 233 0.88 14.01 5.11
C ASN A 233 1.68 12.96 4.29
N GLY A 234 1.13 12.43 3.20
CA GLY A 234 1.79 11.45 2.35
C GLY A 234 1.19 10.06 2.41
N ALA A 235 1.99 9.05 2.09
CA ALA A 235 1.55 7.66 2.10
C ALA A 235 1.39 7.12 3.53
N VAL A 236 0.42 6.22 3.73
CA VAL A 236 0.28 5.41 4.96
C VAL A 236 1.15 4.17 4.79
N TRP A 237 2.24 4.14 5.55
CA TRP A 237 3.29 3.13 5.43
C TRP A 237 2.99 1.89 6.26
N LEU A 238 3.54 0.75 5.86
CA LEU A 238 3.48 -0.49 6.65
C LEU A 238 4.66 -0.62 7.63
N ASP A 239 5.69 0.23 7.49
CA ASP A 239 6.78 0.34 8.45
C ASP A 239 6.32 1.12 9.69
N PRO A 240 6.40 0.52 10.91
CA PRO A 240 5.99 1.18 12.15
C PRO A 240 6.82 2.42 12.50
N ASN A 241 8.04 2.56 11.94
CA ASN A 241 8.87 3.76 12.13
C ASN A 241 8.44 4.95 11.26
N LYS A 242 7.63 4.71 10.21
CA LYS A 242 7.12 5.75 9.30
C LYS A 242 5.65 6.10 9.53
N THR A 243 4.85 5.11 9.87
CA THR A 243 3.47 5.26 10.33
C THR A 243 3.33 4.33 11.51
N SER A 244 3.20 4.89 12.72
CA SER A 244 3.09 4.08 13.94
C SER A 244 1.85 3.18 13.89
N PRO A 245 1.82 2.06 14.63
CA PRO A 245 0.64 1.17 14.69
C PRO A 245 -0.63 1.92 15.10
N TYR A 246 -0.52 2.91 15.99
CA TYR A 246 -1.65 3.76 16.37
C TYR A 246 -2.13 4.66 15.23
N GLU A 247 -1.24 5.31 14.49
CA GLU A 247 -1.60 6.13 13.33
C GLU A 247 -2.20 5.28 12.22
N PHE A 248 -1.67 4.07 12.00
CA PHE A 248 -2.21 3.09 11.06
C PHE A 248 -3.63 2.67 11.46
N PHE A 249 -3.85 2.37 12.75
CA PHE A 249 -5.17 2.08 13.31
C PHE A 249 -6.12 3.26 13.10
N GLN A 250 -5.70 4.49 13.41
CA GLN A 250 -6.53 5.68 13.26
C GLN A 250 -6.87 5.99 11.81
N TYR A 251 -5.98 5.71 10.88
CA TYR A 251 -6.27 5.84 9.45
C TYR A 251 -7.50 5.00 9.07
N TRP A 252 -7.54 3.74 9.43
CA TRP A 252 -8.66 2.83 9.14
C TRP A 252 -9.90 3.14 9.98
N ARG A 253 -9.72 3.55 11.23
CA ARG A 253 -10.82 3.95 12.12
C ARG A 253 -11.54 5.20 11.61
N ASN A 254 -10.89 6.03 10.79
CA ASN A 254 -11.41 7.27 10.23
C ASN A 254 -11.85 7.17 8.76
N VAL A 255 -11.91 5.97 8.20
CA VAL A 255 -12.48 5.72 6.87
C VAL A 255 -13.95 6.19 6.82
N GLY A 256 -14.39 6.67 5.65
CA GLY A 256 -15.76 7.12 5.44
C GLY A 256 -16.80 6.02 5.68
N ASP A 257 -18.02 6.40 6.06
CA ASP A 257 -19.11 5.46 6.27
C ASP A 257 -19.42 4.66 4.99
N ASP A 258 -19.36 5.33 3.84
CA ASP A 258 -19.59 4.72 2.51
C ASP A 258 -18.47 3.73 2.08
N ASP A 259 -17.31 3.77 2.73
CA ASP A 259 -16.14 2.99 2.35
C ASP A 259 -15.84 1.82 3.29
N VAL A 260 -16.30 1.88 4.55
CA VAL A 260 -15.86 0.96 5.60
C VAL A 260 -16.20 -0.50 5.30
N LEU A 261 -17.42 -0.80 4.91
CA LEU A 261 -17.88 -2.17 4.65
C LEU A 261 -17.17 -2.75 3.41
N LYS A 262 -16.98 -1.93 2.38
CA LYS A 262 -16.17 -2.29 1.22
C LYS A 262 -14.71 -2.63 1.63
N CYS A 263 -14.09 -1.82 2.49
CA CYS A 263 -12.73 -2.09 2.97
C CYS A 263 -12.67 -3.37 3.80
N ILE A 264 -13.65 -3.65 4.68
CA ILE A 264 -13.75 -4.90 5.42
C ILE A 264 -13.78 -6.08 4.46
N ARG A 265 -14.67 -6.03 3.46
CA ARG A 265 -14.87 -7.10 2.48
C ARG A 265 -13.61 -7.40 1.67
N MET A 266 -12.93 -6.36 1.21
CA MET A 266 -11.75 -6.52 0.35
C MET A 266 -10.47 -6.88 1.10
N LEU A 267 -10.25 -6.33 2.29
CA LEU A 267 -8.96 -6.34 2.96
C LEU A 267 -8.87 -7.30 4.15
N THR A 268 -9.96 -7.55 4.89
CA THR A 268 -9.91 -8.42 6.07
C THR A 268 -10.01 -9.90 5.70
N PHE A 269 -9.62 -10.77 6.64
CA PHE A 269 -9.74 -12.23 6.53
C PHE A 269 -10.96 -12.77 7.32
N LEU A 270 -11.90 -11.91 7.67
CA LEU A 270 -13.17 -12.30 8.27
C LEU A 270 -13.97 -13.19 7.31
N PRO A 271 -14.77 -14.14 7.81
CA PRO A 271 -15.68 -14.94 6.99
C PRO A 271 -16.62 -14.06 6.16
N VAL A 272 -16.89 -14.45 4.91
CA VAL A 272 -17.76 -13.66 4.02
C VAL A 272 -19.17 -13.55 4.60
N GLU A 273 -19.66 -14.64 5.23
CA GLU A 273 -20.96 -14.70 5.87
C GLU A 273 -21.12 -13.69 7.02
N GLU A 274 -20.04 -13.47 7.78
CA GLU A 274 -20.01 -12.44 8.83
C GLU A 274 -20.06 -11.03 8.24
N ILE A 275 -19.34 -10.82 7.13
CA ILE A 275 -19.35 -9.55 6.42
C ILE A 275 -20.73 -9.26 5.79
N ASP A 276 -21.41 -10.28 5.26
CA ASP A 276 -22.76 -10.15 4.71
C ASP A 276 -23.79 -9.72 5.78
N GLU A 277 -23.59 -10.12 7.03
CA GLU A 277 -24.38 -9.59 8.15
C GLU A 277 -24.03 -8.13 8.46
N MET A 278 -22.74 -7.76 8.36
CA MET A 278 -22.31 -6.36 8.56
C MET A 278 -22.81 -5.41 7.47
N ASP A 279 -23.09 -5.90 6.26
CA ASP A 279 -23.64 -5.08 5.17
C ASP A 279 -25.03 -4.50 5.50
N LYS A 280 -25.70 -5.05 6.53
CA LYS A 280 -26.99 -4.54 7.05
C LYS A 280 -26.82 -3.40 8.07
N TRP A 281 -25.58 -3.10 8.47
CA TRP A 281 -25.31 -2.12 9.50
C TRP A 281 -25.40 -0.68 8.97
N GLU A 282 -26.05 0.18 9.77
CA GLU A 282 -26.27 1.58 9.44
C GLU A 282 -25.98 2.49 10.64
N GLY A 283 -25.79 3.76 10.38
CA GLY A 283 -25.66 4.80 11.40
C GLY A 283 -24.56 4.51 12.41
N SER A 284 -24.89 4.36 13.69
CA SER A 284 -23.90 4.15 14.75
C SER A 284 -23.17 2.80 14.70
N GLU A 285 -23.74 1.79 14.03
CA GLU A 285 -23.12 0.48 13.87
C GLU A 285 -21.91 0.54 12.96
N LEU A 286 -21.87 1.46 11.99
CA LEU A 286 -20.70 1.70 11.16
C LEU A 286 -19.46 2.11 11.97
N ASN A 287 -19.63 2.70 13.16
CA ASN A 287 -18.51 2.96 14.06
C ASN A 287 -17.88 1.67 14.61
N LYS A 288 -18.69 0.62 14.83
CA LYS A 288 -18.19 -0.71 15.20
C LYS A 288 -17.45 -1.33 14.01
N ALA A 289 -18.02 -1.24 12.81
CA ALA A 289 -17.38 -1.71 11.59
C ALA A 289 -15.99 -1.06 11.37
N LYS A 290 -15.88 0.26 11.58
CA LYS A 290 -14.60 0.97 11.49
C LYS A 290 -13.59 0.49 12.54
N GLU A 291 -14.03 0.17 13.72
CA GLU A 291 -13.16 -0.36 14.77
C GLU A 291 -12.68 -1.76 14.43
N ILE A 292 -13.57 -2.64 13.94
CA ILE A 292 -13.22 -3.98 13.46
C ILE A 292 -12.21 -3.88 12.31
N LEU A 293 -12.47 -3.04 11.31
CA LEU A 293 -11.56 -2.82 10.20
C LEU A 293 -10.17 -2.40 10.69
N ALA A 294 -10.12 -1.39 11.56
CA ALA A 294 -8.86 -0.87 12.08
C ALA A 294 -8.10 -1.93 12.90
N TYR A 295 -8.80 -2.70 13.73
CA TYR A 295 -8.21 -3.77 14.52
C TYR A 295 -7.64 -4.88 13.63
N GLU A 296 -8.45 -5.43 12.72
CA GLU A 296 -8.05 -6.54 11.85
C GLU A 296 -6.85 -6.18 10.96
N LEU A 297 -6.84 -4.97 10.38
CA LEU A 297 -5.74 -4.55 9.53
C LEU A 297 -4.48 -4.20 10.32
N THR A 298 -4.60 -3.61 11.51
CA THR A 298 -3.45 -3.36 12.38
C THR A 298 -2.86 -4.66 12.90
N LYS A 299 -3.70 -5.63 13.30
CA LYS A 299 -3.28 -6.98 13.69
C LYS A 299 -2.51 -7.67 12.54
N LEU A 300 -3.00 -7.57 11.33
CA LEU A 300 -2.37 -8.19 10.15
C LEU A 300 -0.99 -7.59 9.85
N VAL A 301 -0.81 -6.27 10.01
CA VAL A 301 0.43 -5.56 9.66
C VAL A 301 1.42 -5.51 10.83
N HIS A 302 0.95 -5.21 12.02
CA HIS A 302 1.79 -4.90 13.18
C HIS A 302 1.75 -5.96 14.28
N GLY A 303 0.82 -6.92 14.18
CA GLY A 303 0.60 -7.97 15.18
C GLY A 303 -0.51 -7.63 16.16
N GLU A 304 -0.96 -8.66 16.89
CA GLU A 304 -2.13 -8.59 17.79
C GLU A 304 -1.90 -7.63 18.95
N GLU A 305 -0.74 -7.71 19.58
CA GLU A 305 -0.37 -6.85 20.72
C GLU A 305 -0.46 -5.35 20.37
N GLU A 306 0.07 -4.95 19.21
CA GLU A 306 0.03 -3.56 18.75
C GLU A 306 -1.40 -3.13 18.36
N ALA A 307 -2.20 -4.05 17.81
CA ALA A 307 -3.61 -3.78 17.52
C ALA A 307 -4.43 -3.55 18.80
N GLU A 308 -4.22 -4.37 19.82
CA GLU A 308 -4.88 -4.22 21.12
C GLU A 308 -4.48 -2.91 21.82
N LYS A 309 -3.20 -2.57 21.81
CA LYS A 309 -2.70 -1.28 22.34
C LYS A 309 -3.35 -0.11 21.61
N ALA A 310 -3.35 -0.13 20.28
CA ALA A 310 -3.93 0.94 19.47
C ALA A 310 -5.44 1.08 19.71
N GLN A 311 -6.16 -0.04 19.81
CA GLN A 311 -7.59 -0.06 20.09
C GLN A 311 -7.91 0.50 21.48
N THR A 312 -7.18 0.03 22.50
CA THR A 312 -7.35 0.49 23.90
C THR A 312 -7.11 2.00 24.00
N THR A 313 -5.99 2.48 23.42
CA THR A 313 -5.67 3.90 23.38
C THR A 313 -6.76 4.70 22.66
N SER A 314 -7.23 4.18 21.51
CA SER A 314 -8.30 4.84 20.75
C SER A 314 -9.59 4.95 21.58
N ARG A 315 -10.04 3.87 22.23
CA ARG A 315 -11.24 3.86 23.08
C ARG A 315 -11.10 4.80 24.27
N ALA A 316 -9.95 4.81 24.92
CA ALA A 316 -9.67 5.68 26.05
C ALA A 316 -9.75 7.16 25.68
N LEU A 317 -9.19 7.53 24.54
CA LEU A 317 -9.20 8.93 24.05
C LEU A 317 -10.61 9.41 23.62
N PHE A 318 -11.44 8.50 23.11
CA PHE A 318 -12.82 8.84 22.72
C PHE A 318 -13.83 8.65 23.87
N GLY A 319 -13.52 7.85 24.90
CA GLY A 319 -14.37 7.57 26.05
C GLY A 319 -14.14 8.50 27.27
N GLY A 320 -13.16 9.38 27.22
CA GLY A 320 -12.90 10.35 28.29
C GLY A 320 -12.18 9.81 29.54
N THR A 321 -11.67 8.58 29.52
CA THR A 321 -10.89 7.94 30.61
C THR A 321 -9.59 7.39 30.02
N GLY A 322 -8.66 8.27 29.61
CA GLY A 322 -7.55 7.88 28.77
C GLY A 322 -6.32 7.37 29.51
N ASP A 323 -5.84 6.21 29.09
CA ASP A 323 -4.45 5.81 29.22
C ASP A 323 -3.66 6.46 28.06
N LEU A 324 -2.76 7.41 28.40
CA LEU A 324 -2.05 8.24 27.44
C LEU A 324 -0.73 7.61 26.94
N ASP A 325 -0.37 6.43 27.42
CA ASP A 325 0.97 5.85 27.23
C ASP A 325 1.24 5.34 25.78
N ASN A 326 0.21 5.20 24.96
CA ASN A 326 0.31 4.70 23.60
C ASN A 326 -0.08 5.73 22.51
N MET A 327 -0.18 7.01 22.87
CA MET A 327 -0.44 8.10 21.93
C MET A 327 0.83 8.43 21.13
N PRO A 328 0.72 8.85 19.85
CA PRO A 328 1.87 9.39 19.13
C PRO A 328 2.53 10.48 19.98
N GLU A 329 3.83 10.36 20.21
CA GLU A 329 4.59 11.26 21.04
C GLU A 329 5.76 11.86 20.27
N THR A 330 5.99 13.15 20.48
CA THR A 330 7.21 13.82 20.06
C THR A 330 7.97 14.26 21.31
N VAL A 331 9.13 13.67 21.54
CA VAL A 331 10.05 14.09 22.61
C VAL A 331 10.90 15.23 22.06
N LEU A 332 10.83 16.39 22.70
CA LEU A 332 11.61 17.57 22.35
C LEU A 332 12.96 17.56 23.07
N THR A 333 13.90 18.25 22.46
CA THR A 333 15.23 18.50 23.06
C THR A 333 15.38 19.99 23.37
N ALA A 334 16.41 20.34 24.16
CA ALA A 334 16.72 21.74 24.47
C ALA A 334 16.98 22.60 23.21
N GLU A 335 17.44 21.99 22.13
CA GLU A 335 17.71 22.65 20.84
C GLU A 335 16.42 23.08 20.13
N ASP A 336 15.27 22.50 20.48
CA ASP A 336 13.96 22.82 19.93
C ASP A 336 13.33 24.05 20.52
N LEU A 337 13.90 24.55 21.62
CA LEU A 337 13.41 25.70 22.35
C LEU A 337 14.17 26.97 21.94
N THR A 338 13.46 28.07 21.81
CA THR A 338 14.06 29.39 21.67
C THR A 338 13.72 30.18 22.94
N ASP A 339 14.74 30.66 23.66
CA ASP A 339 14.61 31.32 24.96
C ASP A 339 13.80 30.49 25.99
N GLY A 340 14.02 29.16 26.00
CA GLY A 340 13.35 28.22 26.90
C GLY A 340 11.85 27.95 26.57
N LYS A 341 11.38 28.33 25.39
CA LYS A 341 9.99 28.14 24.94
C LYS A 341 9.89 27.66 23.50
N ILE A 342 8.78 27.02 23.19
CA ILE A 342 8.42 26.66 21.81
C ILE A 342 7.00 27.14 21.49
N GLY A 343 6.81 27.75 20.32
CA GLY A 343 5.51 28.23 19.88
C GLY A 343 4.58 27.09 19.40
N LEU A 344 3.28 27.22 19.66
CA LEU A 344 2.27 26.24 19.24
C LEU A 344 2.33 25.94 17.74
N LEU A 345 2.55 26.93 16.87
CA LEU A 345 2.64 26.71 15.43
C LEU A 345 3.81 25.79 15.07
N THR A 346 4.96 26.00 15.71
CA THR A 346 6.15 25.16 15.53
C THR A 346 5.90 23.74 16.01
N LEU A 347 5.22 23.57 17.15
CA LEU A 347 4.81 22.26 17.66
C LEU A 347 3.91 21.52 16.68
N LEU A 348 2.88 22.20 16.14
CA LEU A 348 1.95 21.59 15.18
C LEU A 348 2.63 21.13 13.89
N VAL A 349 3.70 21.80 13.47
CA VAL A 349 4.48 21.37 12.31
C VAL A 349 5.44 20.25 12.69
N LYS A 350 6.12 20.34 13.83
CA LYS A 350 7.10 19.36 14.28
C LYS A 350 6.46 18.00 14.61
N THR A 351 5.25 18.02 15.15
CA THR A 351 4.44 16.82 15.41
C THR A 351 3.78 16.24 14.15
N GLY A 352 3.95 16.86 12.98
CA GLY A 352 3.30 16.41 11.74
C GLY A 352 1.78 16.67 11.68
N ILE A 353 1.18 17.31 12.68
CA ILE A 353 -0.25 17.65 12.70
C ILE A 353 -0.59 18.64 11.57
N CYS A 354 0.35 19.52 11.22
CA CYS A 354 0.24 20.47 10.12
C CYS A 354 1.48 20.39 9.22
N GLY A 355 1.28 20.54 7.92
CA GLY A 355 2.39 20.51 6.93
C GLY A 355 3.20 21.82 6.87
N SER A 356 2.67 22.92 7.42
CA SER A 356 3.34 24.23 7.43
C SER A 356 2.85 25.14 8.54
N ASN A 357 3.66 26.14 8.90
CA ASN A 357 3.25 27.17 9.86
C ASN A 357 2.03 27.98 9.38
N GLY A 358 1.84 28.10 8.06
CA GLY A 358 0.66 28.75 7.48
C GLY A 358 -0.62 27.96 7.75
N ASP A 359 -0.55 26.63 7.58
CA ASP A 359 -1.67 25.72 7.86
C ASP A 359 -1.97 25.66 9.36
N ALA A 360 -0.92 25.57 10.19
CA ALA A 360 -1.05 25.61 11.64
C ALA A 360 -1.76 26.88 12.12
N ARG A 361 -1.38 28.05 11.59
CA ARG A 361 -2.02 29.32 11.93
C ARG A 361 -3.49 29.34 11.58
N ARG A 362 -3.87 28.93 10.36
CA ARG A 362 -5.27 28.85 9.93
C ARG A 362 -6.08 27.91 10.83
N LEU A 363 -5.53 26.74 11.13
CA LEU A 363 -6.17 25.75 11.98
C LEU A 363 -6.43 26.28 13.39
N VAL A 364 -5.43 26.92 14.01
CA VAL A 364 -5.56 27.53 15.35
C VAL A 364 -6.61 28.63 15.33
N GLN A 365 -6.56 29.57 14.39
CA GLN A 365 -7.52 30.67 14.27
C GLN A 365 -8.96 30.20 14.05
N GLN A 366 -9.15 29.08 13.35
CA GLN A 366 -10.46 28.46 13.18
C GLN A 366 -10.93 27.69 14.42
N GLY A 367 -10.13 27.65 15.49
CA GLY A 367 -10.41 26.90 16.71
C GLY A 367 -10.41 25.39 16.53
N GLY A 368 -9.63 24.89 15.59
CA GLY A 368 -9.47 23.47 15.31
C GLY A 368 -8.42 22.77 16.19
N VAL A 369 -7.79 23.49 17.14
CA VAL A 369 -6.76 22.96 18.04
C VAL A 369 -7.19 23.12 19.49
N SER A 370 -6.96 22.08 20.30
CA SER A 370 -6.99 22.13 21.76
C SER A 370 -5.68 21.58 22.32
N VAL A 371 -5.25 22.09 23.46
CA VAL A 371 -4.11 21.59 24.23
C VAL A 371 -4.61 21.28 25.64
N ASP A 372 -4.39 20.06 26.10
CA ASP A 372 -4.91 19.55 27.39
C ASP A 372 -6.41 19.82 27.59
N ASP A 373 -7.19 19.54 26.54
CA ASP A 373 -8.63 19.78 26.44
C ASP A 373 -9.07 21.25 26.37
N GLU A 374 -8.15 22.19 26.52
CA GLU A 374 -8.45 23.63 26.39
C GLU A 374 -8.30 24.08 24.93
N LYS A 375 -9.36 24.71 24.41
CA LYS A 375 -9.37 25.21 23.03
C LYS A 375 -8.43 26.42 22.89
N VAL A 376 -7.49 26.33 21.96
CA VAL A 376 -6.51 27.38 21.66
C VAL A 376 -6.87 28.07 20.35
N THR A 377 -7.05 29.39 20.39
CA THR A 377 -7.36 30.20 19.20
C THR A 377 -6.30 31.27 18.91
N ASP A 378 -5.38 31.51 19.86
CA ASP A 378 -4.26 32.42 19.66
C ASP A 378 -3.06 31.70 19.07
N PRO A 379 -2.62 32.00 17.83
CA PRO A 379 -1.46 31.40 17.21
C PRO A 379 -0.10 31.78 17.84
N LYS A 380 -0.09 32.74 18.79
CA LYS A 380 1.13 33.18 19.47
C LYS A 380 1.41 32.43 20.79
N VAL A 381 0.55 31.51 21.17
CA VAL A 381 0.75 30.70 22.38
C VAL A 381 2.07 29.92 22.27
N SER A 382 2.79 29.90 23.40
CA SER A 382 4.05 29.15 23.53
C SER A 382 4.06 28.40 24.87
N TYR A 383 4.81 27.29 24.90
CA TYR A 383 4.95 26.40 26.04
C TYR A 383 6.40 26.43 26.50
N ASP A 384 6.60 26.50 27.81
CA ASP A 384 7.93 26.46 28.40
C ASP A 384 8.39 25.05 28.74
N GLU A 385 9.65 24.90 29.04
CA GLU A 385 10.28 23.65 29.39
C GLU A 385 9.58 22.92 30.55
N SER A 386 9.08 23.68 31.55
CA SER A 386 8.41 23.09 32.72
C SER A 386 7.08 22.44 32.35
N THR A 387 6.32 23.09 31.48
CA THR A 387 5.07 22.55 30.94
C THR A 387 5.31 21.30 30.09
N LEU A 388 6.34 21.33 29.25
CA LEU A 388 6.69 20.22 28.33
C LEU A 388 7.24 18.99 29.09
N LYS A 389 7.97 19.17 30.20
CA LYS A 389 8.41 18.04 31.05
C LYS A 389 7.24 17.28 31.69
N ASN A 390 6.13 17.93 31.92
CA ASN A 390 4.90 17.26 32.37
C ASN A 390 4.16 16.56 31.22
N GLY A 391 4.53 16.87 29.97
CA GLY A 391 3.84 16.42 28.77
C GLY A 391 2.55 17.18 28.54
N ILE A 392 2.29 17.56 27.29
CA ILE A 392 1.02 18.18 26.86
C ILE A 392 0.39 17.33 25.76
N VAL A 393 -0.93 17.32 25.68
CA VAL A 393 -1.68 16.62 24.63
C VAL A 393 -2.30 17.63 23.68
N ILE A 394 -1.84 17.61 22.43
CA ILE A 394 -2.39 18.45 21.37
C ILE A 394 -3.48 17.67 20.64
N LYS A 395 -4.64 18.29 20.42
CA LYS A 395 -5.75 17.72 19.67
C LYS A 395 -6.06 18.57 18.44
N LYS A 396 -6.23 17.95 17.26
CA LYS A 396 -6.75 18.58 16.05
C LYS A 396 -8.16 18.03 15.78
N GLY A 397 -9.15 18.90 16.02
CA GLY A 397 -10.55 18.50 15.97
C GLY A 397 -10.86 17.38 16.96
N LYS A 398 -11.71 16.40 16.53
CA LYS A 398 -12.14 15.27 17.38
C LYS A 398 -11.36 13.97 17.12
N LYS A 399 -10.41 13.96 16.19
CA LYS A 399 -9.88 12.71 15.62
C LYS A 399 -8.37 12.53 15.71
N VAL A 400 -7.59 13.60 15.88
CA VAL A 400 -6.14 13.54 15.92
C VAL A 400 -5.64 13.98 17.28
N PHE A 401 -4.83 13.14 17.92
CA PHE A 401 -4.23 13.37 19.22
C PHE A 401 -2.72 13.16 19.13
N HIS A 402 -1.93 13.96 19.82
CA HIS A 402 -0.48 13.85 19.83
C HIS A 402 0.07 14.35 21.16
N ARG A 403 0.91 13.56 21.81
CA ARG A 403 1.62 13.95 23.03
C ARG A 403 2.92 14.66 22.66
N VAL A 404 3.25 15.69 23.39
CA VAL A 404 4.54 16.36 23.30
C VAL A 404 5.13 16.40 24.70
N SER A 405 6.34 15.88 24.84
CA SER A 405 7.11 15.86 26.09
C SER A 405 8.56 16.31 25.84
N MET A 406 9.31 16.44 26.90
CA MET A 406 10.72 16.83 26.88
C MET A 406 11.56 16.02 27.86
#